data_3440a0cd8956021815db440b802b7f8e
#
_entry.id   3440a0cd8956021815db440b802b7f8e
#
_cell.length_a   1.000
_cell.length_b   1.000
_cell.length_c   1.000
_cell.angle_alpha   90.00
_cell.angle_beta   90.00
_cell.angle_gamma   90.00
#
_symmetry.space_group_name_H-M   'P 1'
#
loop_
_entity.id
_entity.type
_entity.pdbx_description
1 polymer ?
#
loop_
_entity_poly.entity_id
_entity_poly.type
_entity_poly.pdbx_seq_one_letter_code
_entity_poly.pdbx_strand_id
1 'polypeptide(L)'
;MTENENILAGLLQNVHSWTELKPKLSEYNTSTTDTTTKTTRAGKLFEYFTKLCFLYDSEFSEEYNCKEIYLYDEIPTDLRQKLNLPSVEHGIDLLIVDHDEQIIAVQCKFKNDETVKLNWNADKLGNFFGFARNANLHCIFSNSSDITQVAQNLTDNFKFFSYSHLQNISAATFEKMRTALIGLPVKEITKPTPHDYQ
;
A
#
# COMPACT_ATOMS: atom_id res chain seq x y z
N MET A 1 12.48 -14.31 1.57
CA MET A 1 11.05 -13.98 1.79
C MET A 1 10.78 -13.91 3.28
N THR A 2 10.16 -12.86 3.73
CA THR A 2 9.67 -12.71 5.11
C THR A 2 8.44 -13.61 5.36
N GLU A 3 8.04 -13.79 6.62
CA GLU A 3 6.83 -14.54 6.95
C GLU A 3 5.58 -13.94 6.30
N ASN A 4 5.44 -12.60 6.34
CA ASN A 4 4.30 -11.88 5.74
C ASN A 4 4.24 -12.02 4.21
N GLU A 5 5.40 -11.99 3.53
CA GLU A 5 5.46 -12.23 2.08
C GLU A 5 5.02 -13.65 1.73
N ASN A 6 5.43 -14.66 2.51
CA ASN A 6 5.01 -16.05 2.31
C ASN A 6 3.49 -16.22 2.48
N ILE A 7 2.93 -15.61 3.53
CA ILE A 7 1.48 -15.63 3.77
C ILE A 7 0.74 -14.94 2.63
N LEU A 8 1.18 -13.74 2.24
CA LEU A 8 0.54 -12.99 1.15
C LEU A 8 0.64 -13.75 -0.18
N ALA A 9 1.77 -14.40 -0.47
CA ALA A 9 1.92 -15.25 -1.65
C ALA A 9 0.89 -16.39 -1.67
N GLY A 10 0.64 -17.02 -0.51
CA GLY A 10 -0.40 -18.03 -0.35
C GLY A 10 -1.81 -17.48 -0.58
N LEU A 11 -2.12 -16.31 -0.02
CA LEU A 11 -3.43 -15.65 -0.20
C LEU A 11 -3.69 -15.23 -1.65
N LEU A 12 -2.65 -14.82 -2.36
CA LEU A 12 -2.74 -14.39 -3.76
C LEU A 12 -2.85 -15.56 -4.75
N GLN A 13 -2.71 -16.82 -4.32
CA GLN A 13 -2.92 -17.96 -5.19
C GLN A 13 -4.34 -17.97 -5.77
N ASN A 14 -4.44 -18.03 -7.11
CA ASN A 14 -5.71 -17.99 -7.85
C ASN A 14 -6.58 -16.75 -7.55
N VAL A 15 -5.94 -15.62 -7.25
CA VAL A 15 -6.60 -14.32 -7.04
C VAL A 15 -6.27 -13.42 -8.23
N HIS A 16 -7.29 -12.82 -8.82
CA HIS A 16 -7.18 -11.97 -10.01
C HIS A 16 -7.77 -10.58 -9.82
N SER A 17 -8.33 -10.31 -8.64
CA SER A 17 -8.99 -9.04 -8.32
C SER A 17 -8.96 -8.75 -6.82
N TRP A 18 -9.17 -7.48 -6.49
CA TRP A 18 -9.36 -7.07 -5.09
C TRP A 18 -10.57 -7.78 -4.44
N THR A 19 -11.66 -7.94 -5.19
CA THR A 19 -12.88 -8.60 -4.71
C THR A 19 -12.63 -10.04 -4.25
N GLU A 20 -11.66 -10.73 -4.87
CA GLU A 20 -11.25 -12.08 -4.47
C GLU A 20 -10.23 -12.08 -3.33
N LEU A 21 -9.34 -11.08 -3.25
CA LEU A 21 -8.33 -10.98 -2.20
C LEU A 21 -8.92 -10.57 -0.85
N LYS A 22 -9.80 -9.58 -0.85
CA LYS A 22 -10.34 -8.97 0.37
C LYS A 22 -10.98 -9.97 1.35
N PRO A 23 -11.84 -10.93 0.91
CA PRO A 23 -12.39 -11.94 1.80
C PRO A 23 -11.31 -12.79 2.47
N LYS A 24 -10.27 -13.18 1.74
CA LYS A 24 -9.15 -13.96 2.27
C LYS A 24 -8.36 -13.20 3.34
N LEU A 25 -8.10 -11.89 3.14
CA LEU A 25 -7.49 -11.03 4.15
C LEU A 25 -8.37 -10.90 5.40
N SER A 26 -9.68 -10.75 5.22
CA SER A 26 -10.63 -10.65 6.33
C SER A 26 -10.73 -11.95 7.12
N GLU A 27 -10.76 -13.09 6.44
CA GLU A 27 -10.77 -14.42 7.05
C GLU A 27 -9.48 -14.69 7.82
N TYR A 28 -8.33 -14.35 7.24
CA TYR A 28 -7.04 -14.46 7.91
C TYR A 28 -7.01 -13.66 9.22
N ASN A 29 -7.66 -12.48 9.25
CA ASN A 29 -7.80 -11.66 10.43
C ASN A 29 -8.65 -12.34 11.53
N THR A 30 -9.66 -13.12 11.17
CA THR A 30 -10.59 -13.78 12.11
C THR A 30 -10.11 -15.13 12.62
N SER A 31 -9.17 -15.78 11.93
CA SER A 31 -8.69 -17.13 12.23
C SER A 31 -7.86 -17.26 13.53
N THR A 32 -7.47 -16.14 14.15
CA THR A 32 -6.70 -16.14 15.41
C THR A 32 -7.58 -15.86 16.63
N THR A 33 -7.33 -16.59 17.72
CA THR A 33 -8.09 -16.48 18.98
C THR A 33 -7.75 -15.23 19.80
N ASP A 34 -6.63 -14.59 19.52
CA ASP A 34 -6.17 -13.39 20.23
C ASP A 34 -6.72 -12.13 19.56
N THR A 35 -7.62 -11.43 20.26
CA THR A 35 -8.28 -10.22 19.76
C THR A 35 -7.36 -9.01 19.57
N THR A 36 -6.24 -8.95 20.28
CA THR A 36 -5.26 -7.85 20.19
C THR A 36 -4.39 -7.95 18.94
N THR A 37 -4.11 -9.17 18.48
CA THR A 37 -3.28 -9.44 17.30
C THR A 37 -4.07 -9.48 15.98
N LYS A 38 -5.40 -9.68 16.04
CA LYS A 38 -6.26 -9.83 14.85
C LYS A 38 -6.19 -8.63 13.89
N THR A 39 -6.36 -7.42 14.42
CA THR A 39 -6.39 -6.19 13.61
C THR A 39 -5.01 -5.88 13.01
N THR A 40 -3.95 -6.27 13.70
CA THR A 40 -2.57 -6.00 13.30
C THR A 40 -2.09 -6.87 12.16
N ARG A 41 -2.54 -8.14 12.07
CA ARG A 41 -2.05 -9.10 11.06
C ARG A 41 -2.56 -8.78 9.65
N ALA A 42 -3.86 -8.59 9.46
CA ALA A 42 -4.38 -8.20 8.15
C ALA A 42 -3.88 -6.81 7.73
N GLY A 43 -3.67 -5.89 8.69
CA GLY A 43 -3.04 -4.60 8.46
C GLY A 43 -1.65 -4.74 7.87
N LYS A 44 -0.78 -5.56 8.48
CA LYS A 44 0.58 -5.81 7.97
C LYS A 44 0.58 -6.47 6.59
N LEU A 45 -0.30 -7.42 6.32
CA LEU A 45 -0.43 -8.01 4.97
C LEU A 45 -0.92 -6.97 3.95
N PHE A 46 -1.79 -6.05 4.37
CA PHE A 46 -2.28 -4.97 3.52
C PHE A 46 -1.18 -3.94 3.23
N GLU A 47 -0.27 -3.66 4.15
CA GLU A 47 0.93 -2.84 3.91
C GLU A 47 1.83 -3.47 2.82
N TYR A 48 2.11 -4.78 2.92
CA TYR A 48 2.85 -5.51 1.89
C TYR A 48 2.13 -5.50 0.54
N PHE A 49 0.81 -5.72 0.53
CA PHE A 49 0.00 -5.63 -0.68
C PHE A 49 0.08 -4.22 -1.29
N THR A 50 0.00 -3.17 -0.47
CA THR A 50 0.16 -1.78 -0.92
C THR A 50 1.54 -1.55 -1.56
N LYS A 51 2.62 -2.07 -0.96
CA LYS A 51 3.96 -2.03 -1.56
C LYS A 51 3.98 -2.67 -2.95
N LEU A 52 3.32 -3.82 -3.12
CA LEU A 52 3.22 -4.50 -4.42
C LEU A 52 2.39 -3.70 -5.43
N CYS A 53 1.34 -2.98 -4.99
CA CYS A 53 0.57 -2.09 -5.87
C CYS A 53 1.48 -1.00 -6.46
N PHE A 54 2.26 -0.30 -5.66
CA PHE A 54 3.19 0.73 -6.14
C PHE A 54 4.33 0.17 -7.01
N LEU A 55 4.71 -1.09 -6.84
CA LEU A 55 5.76 -1.73 -7.64
C LEU A 55 5.26 -2.25 -8.99
N TYR A 56 4.03 -2.78 -9.07
CA TYR A 56 3.60 -3.61 -10.19
C TYR A 56 2.35 -3.11 -10.93
N ASP A 57 1.58 -2.21 -10.34
CA ASP A 57 0.47 -1.57 -11.02
C ASP A 57 0.96 -0.35 -11.79
N SER A 58 0.64 -0.29 -13.08
CA SER A 58 1.12 0.78 -13.96
C SER A 58 0.55 2.15 -13.59
N GLU A 59 -0.70 2.21 -13.11
CA GLU A 59 -1.33 3.46 -12.70
C GLU A 59 -0.56 4.07 -11.52
N PHE A 60 -0.23 3.26 -10.50
CA PHE A 60 0.53 3.74 -9.34
C PHE A 60 2.00 4.00 -9.66
N SER A 61 2.67 3.07 -10.36
CA SER A 61 4.11 3.18 -10.62
C SER A 61 4.48 4.33 -11.57
N GLU A 62 3.65 4.58 -12.60
CA GLU A 62 3.85 5.67 -13.55
C GLU A 62 3.47 7.03 -12.96
N GLU A 63 2.34 7.13 -12.22
CA GLU A 63 1.90 8.40 -11.61
C GLU A 63 2.89 8.92 -10.57
N TYR A 64 3.48 7.99 -9.79
CA TYR A 64 4.38 8.37 -8.68
C TYR A 64 5.86 8.17 -9.02
N ASN A 65 6.20 7.79 -10.26
CA ASN A 65 7.58 7.67 -10.75
C ASN A 65 8.49 6.96 -9.74
N CYS A 66 8.00 5.85 -9.16
CA CYS A 66 8.61 5.19 -8.00
C CYS A 66 10.00 4.65 -8.31
N LYS A 67 11.02 5.08 -7.56
CA LYS A 67 12.40 4.61 -7.62
C LYS A 67 12.69 3.56 -6.54
N GLU A 68 12.32 3.86 -5.31
CA GLU A 68 12.54 2.99 -4.15
C GLU A 68 11.30 3.00 -3.26
N ILE A 69 10.92 1.83 -2.73
CA ILE A 69 9.75 1.67 -1.87
C ILE A 69 10.14 0.85 -0.65
N TYR A 70 9.98 1.42 0.53
CA TYR A 70 10.33 0.84 1.81
C TYR A 70 9.09 0.64 2.68
N LEU A 71 8.95 -0.52 3.30
CA LEU A 71 8.15 -0.63 4.53
C LEU A 71 8.86 0.11 5.65
N TYR A 72 8.14 0.50 6.71
CA TYR A 72 8.73 1.33 7.76
C TYR A 72 10.03 0.77 8.33
N ASP A 73 10.08 -0.53 8.58
CA ASP A 73 11.26 -1.20 9.14
C ASP A 73 12.44 -1.33 8.15
N GLU A 74 12.16 -1.19 6.85
CA GLU A 74 13.15 -1.25 5.77
C GLU A 74 13.79 0.12 5.46
N ILE A 75 13.26 1.23 6.01
CA ILE A 75 13.73 2.59 5.71
C ILE A 75 15.21 2.71 6.13
N PRO A 76 16.13 3.10 5.21
CA PRO A 76 17.54 3.31 5.51
C PRO A 76 17.75 4.35 6.62
N THR A 77 18.79 4.15 7.42
CA THR A 77 19.06 4.99 8.61
C THR A 77 19.29 6.45 8.25
N ASP A 78 20.00 6.74 7.16
CA ASP A 78 20.26 8.10 6.66
C ASP A 78 18.96 8.79 6.21
N LEU A 79 18.09 8.08 5.50
CA LEU A 79 16.79 8.58 5.09
C LEU A 79 15.87 8.82 6.30
N ARG A 80 15.91 7.90 7.28
CA ARG A 80 15.18 8.05 8.54
C ARG A 80 15.64 9.30 9.32
N GLN A 81 16.93 9.56 9.37
CA GLN A 81 17.51 10.76 9.99
C GLN A 81 17.15 12.03 9.23
N LYS A 82 17.28 12.03 7.89
CA LYS A 82 16.90 13.16 7.02
C LYS A 82 15.45 13.60 7.25
N LEU A 83 14.56 12.64 7.44
CA LEU A 83 13.13 12.90 7.64
C LEU A 83 12.73 13.08 9.10
N ASN A 84 13.70 12.93 10.03
CA ASN A 84 13.46 12.97 11.47
C ASN A 84 12.37 11.98 11.92
N LEU A 85 12.43 10.75 11.39
CA LEU A 85 11.47 9.69 11.72
C LEU A 85 11.90 8.99 13.02
N PRO A 86 10.95 8.62 13.89
CA PRO A 86 11.24 7.86 15.11
C PRO A 86 11.73 6.44 14.77
N SER A 87 12.33 5.77 15.78
CA SER A 87 12.76 4.36 15.63
C SER A 87 11.58 3.38 15.56
N VAL A 88 10.45 3.76 16.12
CA VAL A 88 9.21 2.98 16.14
C VAL A 88 8.20 3.63 15.20
N GLU A 89 7.44 2.80 14.49
CA GLU A 89 6.37 3.23 13.61
C GLU A 89 5.26 3.99 14.37
N HIS A 90 4.87 5.13 13.83
CA HIS A 90 3.80 6.00 14.35
C HIS A 90 2.84 6.46 13.24
N GLY A 91 2.43 5.53 12.37
CA GLY A 91 1.41 5.77 11.36
C GLY A 91 1.93 6.02 9.95
N ILE A 92 3.26 6.01 9.72
CA ILE A 92 3.83 5.88 8.38
C ILE A 92 4.09 4.38 8.19
N ASP A 93 3.42 3.75 7.23
CA ASP A 93 3.56 2.32 6.97
C ASP A 93 4.55 2.05 5.82
N LEU A 94 4.55 2.92 4.80
CA LEU A 94 5.53 2.89 3.71
C LEU A 94 6.13 4.27 3.45
N LEU A 95 7.33 4.25 2.89
CA LEU A 95 8.00 5.42 2.34
C LEU A 95 8.41 5.12 0.90
N ILE A 96 8.11 6.04 -0.01
CA ILE A 96 8.47 5.96 -1.42
C ILE A 96 9.41 7.12 -1.72
N VAL A 97 10.49 6.82 -2.42
CA VAL A 97 11.37 7.83 -3.03
C VAL A 97 11.16 7.74 -4.53
N ASP A 98 10.79 8.84 -5.16
CA ASP A 98 10.65 8.88 -6.61
C ASP A 98 11.99 9.18 -7.33
N HIS A 99 11.97 9.18 -8.65
CA HIS A 99 13.16 9.47 -9.43
C HIS A 99 13.63 10.94 -9.35
N ASP A 100 12.79 11.84 -8.85
CA ASP A 100 13.10 13.25 -8.59
C ASP A 100 13.49 13.49 -7.12
N GLU A 101 13.81 12.41 -6.37
CA GLU A 101 14.18 12.42 -4.95
C GLU A 101 13.07 13.01 -4.03
N GLN A 102 11.81 13.07 -4.51
CA GLN A 102 10.68 13.47 -3.68
C GLN A 102 10.27 12.31 -2.77
N ILE A 103 9.82 12.65 -1.60
CA ILE A 103 9.42 11.69 -0.57
C ILE A 103 7.90 11.62 -0.48
N ILE A 104 7.37 10.42 -0.63
CA ILE A 104 5.95 10.13 -0.48
C ILE A 104 5.77 9.26 0.75
N ALA A 105 5.08 9.76 1.76
CA ALA A 105 4.72 8.98 2.94
C ALA A 105 3.34 8.33 2.73
N VAL A 106 3.23 7.06 3.07
CA VAL A 106 1.98 6.29 2.89
C VAL A 106 1.54 5.71 4.23
N GLN A 107 0.26 5.91 4.58
CA GLN A 107 -0.42 5.19 5.65
C GLN A 107 -1.42 4.21 5.06
N CYS A 108 -1.39 2.96 5.53
CA CYS A 108 -2.29 1.90 5.11
C CYS A 108 -3.42 1.69 6.13
N LYS A 109 -4.66 1.58 5.67
CA LYS A 109 -5.81 1.31 6.55
C LYS A 109 -6.70 0.23 5.96
N PHE A 110 -6.63 -0.97 6.54
CA PHE A 110 -7.52 -2.08 6.19
C PHE A 110 -8.78 -2.05 7.05
N LYS A 111 -9.95 -2.11 6.40
CA LYS A 111 -11.28 -2.20 7.04
C LYS A 111 -11.96 -3.52 6.68
N ASN A 112 -12.55 -4.18 7.67
CA ASN A 112 -13.38 -5.37 7.41
C ASN A 112 -14.65 -4.99 6.64
N ASP A 113 -15.21 -3.81 6.93
CA ASP A 113 -16.32 -3.21 6.21
C ASP A 113 -15.83 -2.01 5.40
N GLU A 114 -15.87 -2.13 4.07
CA GLU A 114 -15.38 -1.15 3.11
C GLU A 114 -16.29 0.09 3.00
N THR A 115 -17.53 -0.01 3.46
CA THR A 115 -18.47 1.11 3.48
C THR A 115 -18.18 2.11 4.61
N VAL A 116 -17.38 1.69 5.60
CA VAL A 116 -17.02 2.53 6.75
C VAL A 116 -16.00 3.58 6.32
N LYS A 117 -16.38 4.84 6.48
CA LYS A 117 -15.51 6.00 6.25
C LYS A 117 -14.36 6.05 7.25
N LEU A 118 -13.14 6.36 6.78
CA LEU A 118 -12.02 6.63 7.67
C LEU A 118 -12.27 7.89 8.51
N ASN A 119 -12.08 7.76 9.83
CA ASN A 119 -12.33 8.81 10.79
C ASN A 119 -11.01 9.37 11.36
N TRP A 120 -10.91 10.69 11.50
CA TRP A 120 -9.71 11.38 12.00
C TRP A 120 -9.18 10.81 13.31
N ASN A 121 -10.05 10.69 14.32
CA ASN A 121 -9.66 10.24 15.66
C ASN A 121 -9.58 8.71 15.76
N ALA A 122 -10.61 7.99 15.29
CA ALA A 122 -10.68 6.54 15.41
C ALA A 122 -9.59 5.83 14.62
N ASP A 123 -9.18 6.38 13.47
CA ASP A 123 -8.12 5.84 12.62
C ASP A 123 -6.74 6.46 12.88
N LYS A 124 -6.64 7.36 13.88
CA LYS A 124 -5.39 8.02 14.31
C LYS A 124 -4.67 8.73 13.15
N LEU A 125 -5.41 9.33 12.21
CA LEU A 125 -4.83 9.97 11.04
C LEU A 125 -3.92 11.15 11.39
N GLY A 126 -4.21 11.86 12.50
CA GLY A 126 -3.37 12.95 13.00
C GLY A 126 -1.92 12.55 13.28
N ASN A 127 -1.69 11.32 13.74
CA ASN A 127 -0.33 10.81 13.96
C ASN A 127 0.44 10.73 12.63
N PHE A 128 -0.18 10.19 11.59
CA PHE A 128 0.42 10.10 10.27
C PHE A 128 0.88 11.48 9.77
N PHE A 129 0.00 12.46 9.72
CA PHE A 129 0.36 13.80 9.25
C PHE A 129 1.42 14.47 10.11
N GLY A 130 1.39 14.24 11.42
CA GLY A 130 2.40 14.78 12.35
C GLY A 130 3.80 14.21 12.10
N PHE A 131 3.92 12.91 11.89
CA PHE A 131 5.22 12.25 11.64
C PHE A 131 5.67 12.36 10.19
N ALA A 132 4.74 12.42 9.23
CA ALA A 132 5.02 12.57 7.81
C ALA A 132 5.29 14.01 7.35
N ARG A 133 5.34 15.00 8.26
CA ARG A 133 5.43 16.43 7.94
C ARG A 133 6.61 16.83 7.03
N ASN A 134 7.67 16.02 6.97
CA ASN A 134 8.85 16.25 6.14
C ASN A 134 8.75 15.52 4.77
N ALA A 135 7.65 14.83 4.49
CA ALA A 135 7.38 14.26 3.18
C ALA A 135 6.81 15.31 2.21
N ASN A 136 7.07 15.13 0.93
CA ASN A 136 6.57 16.01 -0.13
C ASN A 136 5.10 15.72 -0.45
N LEU A 137 4.67 14.45 -0.33
CA LEU A 137 3.32 14.00 -0.55
C LEU A 137 2.85 13.06 0.55
N HIS A 138 1.60 13.21 0.97
CA HIS A 138 0.94 12.37 1.97
C HIS A 138 -0.10 11.49 1.30
N CYS A 139 0.04 10.18 1.40
CA CYS A 139 -0.91 9.23 0.84
C CYS A 139 -1.58 8.41 1.94
N ILE A 140 -2.89 8.26 1.88
CA ILE A 140 -3.60 7.24 2.63
C ILE A 140 -4.12 6.21 1.65
N PHE A 141 -3.71 4.96 1.83
CA PHE A 141 -4.11 3.83 1.02
C PHE A 141 -5.06 2.94 1.84
N SER A 142 -6.30 2.78 1.38
CA SER A 142 -7.32 2.08 2.14
C SER A 142 -8.34 1.38 1.25
N ASN A 143 -8.92 0.30 1.79
CA ASN A 143 -10.12 -0.29 1.20
C ASN A 143 -11.42 0.37 1.70
N SER A 144 -11.35 1.49 2.41
CA SER A 144 -12.52 2.30 2.75
C SER A 144 -13.02 3.08 1.53
N SER A 145 -14.34 3.29 1.45
CA SER A 145 -14.96 4.05 0.35
C SER A 145 -14.67 5.55 0.43
N ASP A 146 -14.41 6.09 1.62
CA ASP A 146 -14.27 7.53 1.83
C ASP A 146 -13.41 7.86 3.07
N ILE A 147 -13.01 9.11 3.19
CA ILE A 147 -12.23 9.66 4.30
C ILE A 147 -12.82 10.97 4.81
N THR A 148 -12.57 11.28 6.08
CA THR A 148 -13.06 12.52 6.71
C THR A 148 -12.55 13.78 6.00
N GLN A 149 -13.42 14.80 5.91
CA GLN A 149 -13.11 16.10 5.32
C GLN A 149 -11.88 16.78 5.97
N VAL A 150 -11.66 16.57 7.26
CA VAL A 150 -10.50 17.13 7.98
C VAL A 150 -9.19 16.66 7.34
N ALA A 151 -9.09 15.37 6.97
CA ALA A 151 -7.90 14.85 6.33
C ALA A 151 -7.71 15.43 4.92
N GLN A 152 -8.81 15.57 4.15
CA GLN A 152 -8.78 16.11 2.79
C GLN A 152 -8.34 17.59 2.75
N ASN A 153 -8.67 18.36 3.78
CA ASN A 153 -8.42 19.80 3.83
C ASN A 153 -7.12 20.18 4.56
N LEU A 154 -6.37 19.18 5.07
CA LEU A 154 -5.20 19.47 5.92
C LEU A 154 -4.00 19.97 5.13
N THR A 155 -3.82 19.50 3.91
CA THR A 155 -2.71 19.87 3.01
C THR A 155 -3.12 19.70 1.55
N ASP A 156 -2.59 20.56 0.68
CA ASP A 156 -2.80 20.44 -0.76
C ASP A 156 -2.07 19.24 -1.37
N ASN A 157 -1.02 18.75 -0.68
CA ASN A 157 -0.22 17.60 -1.09
C ASN A 157 -0.74 16.32 -0.40
N PHE A 158 -2.00 15.96 -0.69
CA PHE A 158 -2.65 14.79 -0.13
C PHE A 158 -3.36 13.97 -1.21
N LYS A 159 -3.21 12.64 -1.12
CA LYS A 159 -3.91 11.68 -1.96
C LYS A 159 -4.59 10.62 -1.10
N PHE A 160 -5.80 10.27 -1.48
CA PHE A 160 -6.55 9.18 -0.87
C PHE A 160 -6.86 8.11 -1.92
N PHE A 161 -6.22 6.94 -1.76
CA PHE A 161 -6.53 5.75 -2.53
C PHE A 161 -7.60 4.96 -1.78
N SER A 162 -8.79 4.93 -2.36
CA SER A 162 -9.97 4.31 -1.78
C SER A 162 -10.23 2.91 -2.35
N TYR A 163 -11.28 2.28 -1.89
CA TYR A 163 -11.82 1.04 -2.43
C TYR A 163 -11.95 1.03 -3.97
N SER A 164 -12.36 2.14 -4.59
CA SER A 164 -12.51 2.23 -6.04
C SER A 164 -11.19 2.04 -6.79
N HIS A 165 -10.07 2.52 -6.25
CA HIS A 165 -8.75 2.30 -6.85
C HIS A 165 -8.35 0.82 -6.75
N LEU A 166 -8.64 0.17 -5.62
CA LEU A 166 -8.36 -1.26 -5.45
C LEU A 166 -9.15 -2.15 -6.42
N GLN A 167 -10.40 -1.77 -6.72
CA GLN A 167 -11.23 -2.49 -7.68
C GLN A 167 -10.70 -2.39 -9.12
N ASN A 168 -9.98 -1.33 -9.45
CA ASN A 168 -9.43 -1.09 -10.78
C ASN A 168 -8.09 -1.82 -11.02
N ILE A 169 -7.46 -2.38 -9.98
CA ILE A 169 -6.24 -3.16 -10.13
C ILE A 169 -6.49 -4.36 -11.05
N SER A 170 -5.72 -4.46 -12.13
CA SER A 170 -5.93 -5.46 -13.18
C SER A 170 -5.52 -6.87 -12.74
N ALA A 171 -6.12 -7.89 -13.39
CA ALA A 171 -5.69 -9.27 -13.21
C ALA A 171 -4.21 -9.49 -13.60
N ALA A 172 -3.71 -8.74 -14.57
CA ALA A 172 -2.30 -8.78 -14.97
C ALA A 172 -1.38 -8.26 -13.85
N THR A 173 -1.80 -7.23 -13.11
CA THR A 173 -1.09 -6.74 -11.93
C THR A 173 -1.03 -7.80 -10.83
N PHE A 174 -2.14 -8.48 -10.54
CA PHE A 174 -2.16 -9.59 -9.57
C PHE A 174 -1.23 -10.73 -9.99
N GLU A 175 -1.12 -11.03 -11.30
CA GLU A 175 -0.16 -12.02 -11.81
C GLU A 175 1.29 -11.59 -11.59
N LYS A 176 1.63 -10.32 -11.87
CA LYS A 176 2.96 -9.78 -11.60
C LYS A 176 3.32 -9.87 -10.10
N MET A 177 2.39 -9.51 -9.21
CA MET A 177 2.57 -9.61 -7.77
C MET A 177 2.88 -11.05 -7.33
N ARG A 178 2.10 -12.04 -7.81
CA ARG A 178 2.35 -13.46 -7.52
C ARG A 178 3.73 -13.89 -7.99
N THR A 179 4.06 -13.59 -9.24
CA THR A 179 5.35 -13.95 -9.85
C THR A 179 6.53 -13.39 -9.05
N ALA A 180 6.43 -12.14 -8.63
CA ALA A 180 7.45 -11.49 -7.82
C ALA A 180 7.62 -12.15 -6.44
N LEU A 181 6.53 -12.48 -5.77
CA LEU A 181 6.55 -13.11 -4.45
C LEU A 181 7.13 -14.53 -4.48
N ILE A 182 7.00 -15.28 -5.58
CA ILE A 182 7.62 -16.61 -5.70
C ILE A 182 9.04 -16.55 -6.26
N GLY A 183 9.60 -15.35 -6.49
CA GLY A 183 10.97 -15.14 -6.95
C GLY A 183 11.21 -15.47 -8.43
N LEU A 184 10.15 -15.62 -9.22
CA LEU A 184 10.28 -15.76 -10.67
C LEU A 184 10.43 -14.38 -11.33
N PRO A 185 11.20 -14.27 -12.44
CA PRO A 185 11.30 -13.01 -13.18
C PRO A 185 9.93 -12.59 -13.73
N VAL A 186 9.52 -11.36 -13.42
CA VAL A 186 8.31 -10.76 -13.97
C VAL A 186 8.53 -10.51 -15.45
N LYS A 187 7.71 -11.09 -16.33
CA LYS A 187 7.74 -10.79 -17.76
C LYS A 187 7.19 -9.38 -17.96
N GLU A 188 8.04 -8.46 -18.41
CA GLU A 188 7.56 -7.18 -18.91
C GLU A 188 6.69 -7.43 -20.15
N ILE A 189 5.46 -6.95 -20.10
CA ILE A 189 4.60 -6.89 -21.30
C ILE A 189 5.09 -5.68 -22.09
N THR A 190 6.00 -5.90 -23.05
CA THR A 190 6.38 -4.85 -24.00
C THR A 190 5.13 -4.39 -24.74
N LYS A 191 4.76 -3.11 -24.61
CA LYS A 191 3.71 -2.51 -25.44
C LYS A 191 4.12 -2.70 -26.92
N PRO A 192 3.25 -3.19 -27.80
CA PRO A 192 3.58 -3.26 -29.24
C PRO A 192 3.95 -1.85 -29.71
N THR A 193 5.09 -1.74 -30.38
CA THR A 193 5.49 -0.48 -30.99
C THR A 193 4.53 -0.13 -32.13
N PRO A 194 4.23 1.16 -32.38
CA PRO A 194 3.26 1.58 -33.41
C PRO A 194 3.56 1.11 -34.85
N HIS A 195 4.69 0.44 -35.07
CA HIS A 195 5.11 -0.08 -36.39
C HIS A 195 4.64 -1.52 -36.70
N ASP A 196 4.01 -2.20 -35.76
CA ASP A 196 3.56 -3.60 -35.97
C ASP A 196 2.21 -3.73 -36.69
N TYR A 197 1.69 -2.63 -37.22
CA TYR A 197 0.42 -2.57 -37.99
C TYR A 197 0.63 -2.04 -39.41
N GLN A 198 1.59 -2.61 -40.16
CA GLN A 198 1.67 -2.42 -41.61
C GLN A 198 1.39 -3.69 -42.35
#